data_7a8ebd18bff02100550dd917cb9fd09a
#
_entry.id   7a8ebd18bff02100550dd917cb9fd09a
#
_cell.length_a   1.000
_cell.length_b   1.000
_cell.length_c   1.000
_cell.angle_alpha   90.00
_cell.angle_beta   90.00
_cell.angle_gamma   90.00
#
_symmetry.space_group_name_H-M   'P 1'
#
loop_
_entity.id
_entity.type
_entity.pdbx_description
1 polymer ?
#
loop_
_entity_poly.entity_id
_entity_poly.type
_entity_poly.pdbx_seq_one_letter_code
_entity_poly.pdbx_strand_id
1 'polypeptide(L)'
;RCESWLQIGSICMGIGGSIIDSAFIEEYLGMRVESVDEVEIIRRMTEEIYDKAEYEKALAWTKKYCKEGWDKNPEFLQKSREQKDKDWEFVVKMMVIIKDLMNGNKNLPEGCEEEMVGHNAIAAGFQGQRQWTDFYPNGDFAEALLNSSFDWNGAREPYILATENDV
;
A
#
# COMPACT_ATOMS: atom_id res chain seq x y z
N ARG A 1 19.84 3.79 -13.72
CA ARG A 1 19.02 2.68 -13.21
C ARG A 1 17.57 3.00 -13.51
N CYS A 2 16.78 2.00 -13.90
CA CYS A 2 15.37 2.20 -14.25
C CYS A 2 14.46 2.14 -13.02
N GLU A 3 14.80 2.87 -11.96
CA GLU A 3 13.97 2.99 -10.74
C GLU A 3 12.81 3.94 -11.01
N SER A 4 11.70 3.73 -10.32
CA SER A 4 10.50 4.53 -10.47
C SER A 4 9.97 5.08 -9.15
N TRP A 5 9.18 6.13 -9.28
CA TRP A 5 8.19 6.57 -8.31
C TRP A 5 6.85 5.97 -8.73
N LEU A 6 6.20 5.21 -7.85
CA LEU A 6 4.90 4.62 -8.13
C LEU A 6 3.79 5.48 -7.53
N GLN A 7 3.02 6.10 -8.41
CA GLN A 7 1.80 6.81 -8.05
C GLN A 7 0.64 5.82 -8.00
N ILE A 8 -0.01 5.70 -6.85
CA ILE A 8 -1.22 4.88 -6.66
C ILE A 8 -2.42 5.80 -6.64
N GLY A 9 -3.25 5.72 -7.68
CA GLY A 9 -4.36 6.66 -7.92
C GLY A 9 -3.97 7.81 -8.84
N SER A 10 -4.79 8.87 -8.86
CA SER A 10 -4.59 10.04 -9.69
C SER A 10 -4.60 11.34 -8.86
N ILE A 11 -5.43 12.31 -9.20
CA ILE A 11 -5.49 13.60 -8.50
C ILE A 11 -6.47 13.51 -7.34
N CYS A 12 -6.00 13.82 -6.12
CA CYS A 12 -6.86 13.89 -4.95
C CYS A 12 -7.68 15.19 -4.94
N MET A 13 -9.00 15.07 -5.06
CA MET A 13 -9.97 16.16 -4.85
C MET A 13 -9.66 17.46 -5.61
N GLY A 14 -8.98 17.41 -6.75
CA GLY A 14 -8.61 18.58 -7.53
C GLY A 14 -7.51 19.44 -6.90
N ILE A 15 -6.74 18.90 -5.96
CA ILE A 15 -5.59 19.60 -5.36
C ILE A 15 -4.45 19.62 -6.37
N GLY A 16 -4.17 20.82 -6.92
CA GLY A 16 -3.13 20.99 -7.95
C GLY A 16 -1.73 20.62 -7.48
N GLY A 17 -1.40 20.78 -6.20
CA GLY A 17 -0.11 20.41 -5.63
C GLY A 17 0.15 18.89 -5.55
N SER A 18 -0.89 18.07 -5.73
CA SER A 18 -0.75 16.62 -5.77
C SER A 18 -0.51 16.06 -7.19
N ILE A 19 -0.44 16.94 -8.19
CA ILE A 19 -0.13 16.54 -9.57
C ILE A 19 1.37 16.39 -9.72
N ILE A 20 1.82 15.17 -9.98
CA ILE A 20 3.23 14.90 -10.24
C ILE A 20 3.60 15.38 -11.63
N ASP A 21 4.60 16.24 -11.72
CA ASP A 21 5.26 16.55 -12.98
C ASP A 21 6.32 15.47 -13.27
N SER A 22 5.96 14.51 -14.13
CA SER A 22 6.84 13.39 -14.48
C SER A 22 8.13 13.86 -15.18
N ALA A 23 8.08 14.94 -15.95
CA ALA A 23 9.27 15.48 -16.61
C ALA A 23 10.24 16.07 -15.58
N PHE A 24 9.74 16.76 -14.57
CA PHE A 24 10.55 17.26 -13.46
C PHE A 24 11.21 16.11 -12.67
N ILE A 25 10.44 15.09 -12.30
CA ILE A 25 10.96 13.93 -11.56
C ILE A 25 12.04 13.21 -12.36
N GLU A 26 11.85 13.04 -13.67
CA GLU A 26 12.83 12.40 -14.53
C GLU A 26 14.11 13.25 -14.69
N GLU A 27 13.96 14.55 -14.94
CA GLU A 27 15.08 15.47 -15.16
C GLU A 27 15.94 15.66 -13.90
N TYR A 28 15.31 15.90 -12.74
CA TYR A 28 16.02 16.28 -11.52
C TYR A 28 16.35 15.11 -10.59
N LEU A 29 15.52 14.06 -10.57
CA LEU A 29 15.71 12.91 -9.70
C LEU A 29 16.15 11.65 -10.46
N GLY A 30 16.07 11.65 -11.78
CA GLY A 30 16.46 10.51 -12.62
C GLY A 30 15.55 9.29 -12.46
N MET A 31 14.32 9.50 -11.98
CA MET A 31 13.32 8.44 -11.76
C MET A 31 12.18 8.58 -12.76
N ARG A 32 11.64 7.45 -13.21
CA ARG A 32 10.37 7.44 -13.94
C ARG A 32 9.21 7.58 -12.98
N VAL A 33 8.13 8.22 -13.43
CA VAL A 33 6.84 8.16 -12.74
C VAL A 33 5.99 7.08 -13.42
N GLU A 34 5.58 6.09 -12.65
CA GLU A 34 4.63 5.07 -13.08
C GLU A 34 3.36 5.19 -12.25
N SER A 35 2.22 4.86 -12.84
CA SER A 35 0.93 5.02 -12.17
C SER A 35 0.13 3.73 -12.26
N VAL A 36 -0.53 3.39 -11.16
CA VAL A 36 -1.56 2.36 -11.10
C VAL A 36 -2.84 2.97 -10.54
N ASP A 37 -3.97 2.45 -10.99
CA ASP A 37 -5.26 2.85 -10.42
C ASP A 37 -5.43 2.22 -9.02
N GLU A 38 -6.04 2.93 -8.08
CA GLU A 38 -6.34 2.40 -6.75
C GLU A 38 -7.20 1.13 -6.79
N VAL A 39 -8.06 1.01 -7.82
CA VAL A 39 -8.89 -0.18 -8.03
C VAL A 39 -8.07 -1.45 -8.27
N GLU A 40 -6.83 -1.31 -8.69
CA GLU A 40 -5.92 -2.46 -8.85
C GLU A 40 -5.66 -3.19 -7.53
N ILE A 41 -5.58 -2.47 -6.42
CA ILE A 41 -5.49 -3.08 -5.08
C ILE A 41 -6.74 -3.91 -4.80
N ILE A 42 -7.92 -3.37 -5.09
CA ILE A 42 -9.20 -4.07 -4.86
C ILE A 42 -9.32 -5.28 -5.79
N ARG A 43 -8.92 -5.15 -7.06
CA ARG A 43 -8.88 -6.27 -8.01
C ARG A 43 -8.02 -7.41 -7.47
N ARG A 44 -6.78 -7.11 -7.06
CA ARG A 44 -5.88 -8.12 -6.50
C ARG A 44 -6.42 -8.76 -5.23
N MET A 45 -7.08 -7.99 -4.37
CA MET A 45 -7.75 -8.55 -3.19
C MET A 45 -8.89 -9.51 -3.55
N THR A 46 -9.73 -9.12 -4.52
CA THR A 46 -10.94 -9.85 -4.92
C THR A 46 -10.60 -11.12 -5.70
N GLU A 47 -9.60 -11.04 -6.59
CA GLU A 47 -9.14 -12.15 -7.41
C GLU A 47 -8.05 -12.98 -6.72
N GLU A 48 -7.72 -12.65 -5.47
CA GLU A 48 -6.71 -13.32 -4.66
C GLU A 48 -5.29 -13.31 -5.29
N ILE A 49 -4.94 -12.24 -6.01
CA ILE A 49 -3.62 -12.04 -6.64
C ILE A 49 -2.64 -11.46 -5.61
N TYR A 50 -2.23 -12.26 -4.67
CA TYR A 50 -1.20 -11.96 -3.67
C TYR A 50 -0.61 -13.26 -3.13
N ASP A 51 0.60 -13.19 -2.56
CA ASP A 51 1.23 -14.33 -1.89
C ASP A 51 0.49 -14.64 -0.58
N LYS A 52 -0.34 -15.69 -0.60
CA LYS A 52 -1.16 -16.09 0.55
C LYS A 52 -0.31 -16.50 1.76
N ALA A 53 0.83 -17.15 1.54
CA ALA A 53 1.71 -17.57 2.61
C ALA A 53 2.38 -16.36 3.28
N GLU A 54 2.80 -15.38 2.49
CA GLU A 54 3.32 -14.11 3.03
C GLU A 54 2.24 -13.34 3.77
N TYR A 55 1.03 -13.23 3.22
CA TYR A 55 -0.09 -12.58 3.87
C TYR A 55 -0.42 -13.21 5.23
N GLU A 56 -0.53 -14.53 5.32
CA GLU A 56 -0.81 -15.24 6.57
C GLU A 56 0.28 -14.99 7.61
N LYS A 57 1.55 -15.02 7.20
CA LYS A 57 2.68 -14.72 8.06
C LYS A 57 2.65 -13.27 8.56
N ALA A 58 2.38 -12.31 7.66
CA ALA A 58 2.26 -10.90 7.98
C ALA A 58 1.10 -10.63 8.95
N LEU A 59 -0.07 -11.24 8.72
CA LEU A 59 -1.25 -11.08 9.58
C LEU A 59 -1.00 -11.66 10.98
N ALA A 60 -0.41 -12.84 11.07
CA ALA A 60 -0.07 -13.46 12.36
C ALA A 60 0.94 -12.61 13.14
N TRP A 61 1.96 -12.07 12.45
CA TRP A 61 2.94 -11.16 13.04
C TRP A 61 2.29 -9.87 13.52
N THR A 62 1.44 -9.27 12.70
CA THR A 62 0.70 -8.04 13.04
C THR A 62 -0.16 -8.23 14.29
N LYS A 63 -0.98 -9.29 14.32
CA LYS A 63 -1.82 -9.60 15.50
C LYS A 63 -1.01 -9.83 16.78
N LYS A 64 0.23 -10.29 16.66
CA LYS A 64 1.11 -10.56 17.81
C LYS A 64 1.82 -9.30 18.33
N TYR A 65 2.29 -8.44 17.45
CA TYR A 65 3.21 -7.36 17.80
C TYR A 65 2.61 -5.96 17.69
N CYS A 66 1.61 -5.75 16.86
CA CYS A 66 0.95 -4.47 16.73
C CYS A 66 -0.22 -4.36 17.71
N LYS A 67 -0.23 -3.29 18.49
CA LYS A 67 -1.27 -3.04 19.48
C LYS A 67 -2.26 -2.03 18.94
N GLU A 68 -3.53 -2.32 19.10
CA GLU A 68 -4.57 -1.33 18.85
C GLU A 68 -4.51 -0.21 19.88
N GLY A 69 -4.67 1.02 19.42
CA GLY A 69 -4.83 2.16 20.28
C GLY A 69 -6.21 2.19 20.94
N TRP A 70 -6.39 3.13 21.85
CA TRP A 70 -7.70 3.39 22.42
C TRP A 70 -8.57 4.16 21.41
N ASP A 71 -9.75 3.60 21.11
CA ASP A 71 -10.75 4.26 20.28
C ASP A 71 -11.45 5.35 21.08
N LYS A 72 -11.17 6.61 20.74
CA LYS A 72 -11.75 7.80 21.39
C LYS A 72 -13.06 8.26 20.76
N ASN A 73 -13.54 7.58 19.72
CA ASN A 73 -14.81 7.92 19.10
C ASN A 73 -15.99 7.69 20.07
N PRO A 74 -17.09 8.42 19.91
CA PRO A 74 -18.36 8.09 20.58
C PRO A 74 -18.75 6.63 20.33
N GLU A 75 -19.39 6.00 21.31
CA GLU A 75 -19.72 4.56 21.27
C GLU A 75 -20.44 4.13 19.99
N PHE A 76 -21.36 4.98 19.47
CA PHE A 76 -22.10 4.69 18.26
C PHE A 76 -21.25 4.70 16.97
N LEU A 77 -20.03 5.25 17.01
CA LEU A 77 -19.06 5.24 15.91
C LEU A 77 -17.97 4.17 16.09
N GLN A 78 -17.88 3.56 17.27
CA GLN A 78 -16.86 2.55 17.51
C GLN A 78 -17.18 1.26 16.75
N LYS A 79 -16.16 0.71 16.11
CA LYS A 79 -16.29 -0.55 15.39
C LYS A 79 -16.34 -1.74 16.34
N SER A 80 -17.16 -2.73 16.01
CA SER A 80 -17.18 -4.02 16.71
C SER A 80 -15.83 -4.77 16.55
N ARG A 81 -15.58 -5.77 17.39
CA ARG A 81 -14.38 -6.61 17.28
C ARG A 81 -14.31 -7.29 15.90
N GLU A 82 -15.42 -7.80 15.43
CA GLU A 82 -15.49 -8.42 14.10
C GLU A 82 -15.12 -7.45 12.97
N GLN A 83 -15.62 -6.21 13.05
CA GLN A 83 -15.27 -5.18 12.06
C GLN A 83 -13.79 -4.81 12.11
N LYS A 84 -13.22 -4.66 13.32
CA LYS A 84 -11.79 -4.41 13.50
C LYS A 84 -10.92 -5.55 12.98
N ASP A 85 -11.33 -6.79 13.15
CA ASP A 85 -10.61 -7.95 12.62
C ASP A 85 -10.62 -7.97 11.09
N LYS A 86 -11.75 -7.64 10.46
CA LYS A 86 -11.83 -7.46 9.00
C LYS A 86 -10.97 -6.30 8.50
N ASP A 87 -10.94 -5.19 9.23
CA ASP A 87 -10.06 -4.06 8.90
C ASP A 87 -8.57 -4.48 8.96
N TRP A 88 -8.16 -5.25 9.97
CA TRP A 88 -6.82 -5.80 10.07
C TRP A 88 -6.47 -6.71 8.89
N GLU A 89 -7.36 -7.59 8.51
CA GLU A 89 -7.19 -8.46 7.34
C GLU A 89 -7.04 -7.62 6.06
N PHE A 90 -7.86 -6.59 5.92
CA PHE A 90 -7.82 -5.70 4.77
C PHE A 90 -6.50 -4.92 4.69
N VAL A 91 -6.09 -4.23 5.76
CA VAL A 91 -4.90 -3.37 5.73
C VAL A 91 -3.61 -4.17 5.57
N VAL A 92 -3.52 -5.37 6.14
CA VAL A 92 -2.36 -6.25 5.95
C VAL A 92 -2.31 -6.77 4.50
N LYS A 93 -3.44 -7.14 3.93
CA LYS A 93 -3.53 -7.56 2.53
C LYS A 93 -3.13 -6.42 1.58
N MET A 94 -3.68 -5.22 1.82
CA MET A 94 -3.32 -4.01 1.07
C MET A 94 -1.81 -3.75 1.11
N MET A 95 -1.20 -3.82 2.28
CA MET A 95 0.24 -3.62 2.46
C MET A 95 1.08 -4.62 1.65
N VAL A 96 0.74 -5.90 1.67
CA VAL A 96 1.43 -6.93 0.89
C VAL A 96 1.29 -6.64 -0.61
N ILE A 97 0.08 -6.29 -1.06
CA ILE A 97 -0.18 -5.94 -2.47
C ILE A 97 0.61 -4.70 -2.90
N ILE A 98 0.66 -3.65 -2.07
CA ILE A 98 1.46 -2.44 -2.38
C ILE A 98 2.95 -2.80 -2.51
N LYS A 99 3.47 -3.60 -1.60
CA LYS A 99 4.86 -4.08 -1.69
C LYS A 99 5.12 -4.83 -3.01
N ASP A 100 4.18 -5.69 -3.42
CA ASP A 100 4.28 -6.43 -4.66
C ASP A 100 4.16 -5.52 -5.90
N LEU A 101 3.30 -4.52 -5.87
CA LEU A 101 3.23 -3.49 -6.91
C LEU A 101 4.55 -2.75 -7.05
N MET A 102 5.22 -2.42 -5.94
CA MET A 102 6.52 -1.74 -5.99
C MET A 102 7.62 -2.62 -6.56
N ASN A 103 7.76 -3.85 -6.08
CA ASN A 103 8.96 -4.67 -6.31
C ASN A 103 8.74 -5.92 -7.17
N GLY A 104 7.49 -6.27 -7.42
CA GLY A 104 7.13 -7.57 -7.97
C GLY A 104 7.20 -8.69 -6.94
N ASN A 105 6.58 -9.82 -7.29
CA ASN A 105 6.61 -11.03 -6.47
C ASN A 105 6.42 -12.27 -7.34
N LYS A 106 7.40 -13.15 -7.35
CA LYS A 106 7.38 -14.39 -8.13
C LYS A 106 6.51 -15.50 -7.54
N ASN A 107 6.04 -15.30 -6.29
CA ASN A 107 5.20 -16.27 -5.58
C ASN A 107 3.70 -15.98 -5.76
N LEU A 108 3.32 -15.07 -6.66
CA LEU A 108 1.93 -14.85 -7.01
C LEU A 108 1.34 -16.11 -7.66
N PRO A 109 0.01 -16.26 -7.66
CA PRO A 109 -0.66 -17.41 -8.29
C PRO A 109 -0.25 -17.59 -9.76
N GLU A 110 -0.27 -18.84 -10.23
CA GLU A 110 -0.06 -19.18 -11.63
C GLU A 110 -1.09 -18.45 -12.52
N GLY A 111 -0.64 -17.93 -13.65
CA GLY A 111 -1.46 -17.12 -14.57
C GLY A 111 -1.45 -15.62 -14.26
N CYS A 112 -0.64 -15.17 -13.30
CA CYS A 112 -0.48 -13.75 -12.93
C CYS A 112 0.94 -13.24 -13.26
N GLU A 113 1.50 -13.66 -14.40
CA GLU A 113 2.90 -13.35 -14.77
C GLU A 113 3.13 -11.85 -14.96
N GLU A 114 2.14 -11.11 -15.43
CA GLU A 114 2.22 -9.65 -15.57
C GLU A 114 2.31 -8.97 -14.20
N GLU A 115 1.50 -9.39 -13.24
CA GLU A 115 1.48 -8.87 -11.88
C GLU A 115 2.75 -9.21 -11.09
N MET A 116 3.46 -10.27 -11.47
CA MET A 116 4.71 -10.68 -10.82
C MET A 116 5.86 -9.70 -11.05
N VAL A 117 5.79 -8.87 -12.10
CA VAL A 117 6.92 -8.00 -12.49
C VAL A 117 7.12 -6.83 -11.54
N GLY A 118 6.05 -6.19 -11.09
CA GLY A 118 6.10 -4.95 -10.31
C GLY A 118 6.64 -3.76 -11.13
N HIS A 119 6.82 -2.63 -10.45
CA HIS A 119 7.19 -1.36 -11.09
C HIS A 119 8.64 -0.92 -10.84
N ASN A 120 9.44 -1.74 -10.15
CA ASN A 120 10.79 -1.39 -9.71
C ASN A 120 10.82 -0.03 -8.98
N ALA A 121 9.85 0.19 -8.11
CA ALA A 121 9.64 1.45 -7.41
C ALA A 121 10.48 1.53 -6.13
N ILE A 122 11.24 2.62 -5.98
CA ILE A 122 11.97 2.93 -4.75
C ILE A 122 11.12 3.73 -3.76
N ALA A 123 10.07 4.36 -4.26
CA ALA A 123 9.09 5.07 -3.47
C ALA A 123 7.72 4.98 -4.13
N ALA A 124 6.67 5.09 -3.32
CA ALA A 124 5.28 5.09 -3.77
C ALA A 124 4.44 6.06 -2.94
N GLY A 125 3.33 6.52 -3.48
CA GLY A 125 2.40 7.37 -2.76
C GLY A 125 0.97 7.22 -3.25
N PHE A 126 0.02 7.37 -2.30
CA PHE A 126 -1.41 7.35 -2.58
C PHE A 126 -1.89 8.73 -3.01
N GLN A 127 -2.55 8.81 -4.18
CA GLN A 127 -3.10 10.06 -4.71
C GLN A 127 -4.58 10.26 -4.41
N GLY A 128 -5.34 9.27 -4.22
CA GLY A 128 -6.78 9.35 -4.03
C GLY A 128 -7.23 9.00 -2.60
N GLN A 129 -6.37 9.14 -1.61
CA GLN A 129 -6.64 8.64 -0.26
C GLN A 129 -7.97 9.10 0.31
N ARG A 130 -8.42 10.32 0.06
CA ARG A 130 -9.69 10.82 0.57
C ARG A 130 -10.88 10.00 0.06
N GLN A 131 -10.95 9.76 -1.24
CA GLN A 131 -12.01 8.95 -1.85
C GLN A 131 -11.90 7.48 -1.40
N TRP A 132 -10.68 6.97 -1.28
CA TRP A 132 -10.44 5.64 -0.74
C TRP A 132 -10.99 5.47 0.67
N THR A 133 -10.72 6.42 1.58
CA THR A 133 -11.13 6.33 2.99
C THR A 133 -12.63 6.52 3.22
N ASP A 134 -13.37 7.00 2.23
CA ASP A 134 -14.83 6.99 2.27
C ASP A 134 -15.43 5.57 2.21
N PHE A 135 -14.67 4.59 1.69
CA PHE A 135 -15.14 3.22 1.45
C PHE A 135 -14.28 2.14 2.11
N TYR A 136 -13.00 2.39 2.32
CA TYR A 136 -12.01 1.41 2.76
C TYR A 136 -11.14 1.93 3.91
N PRO A 137 -10.51 1.03 4.69
CA PRO A 137 -9.45 1.42 5.63
C PRO A 137 -8.32 2.17 4.93
N ASN A 138 -7.73 3.16 5.62
CA ASN A 138 -6.66 3.99 5.08
C ASN A 138 -5.32 3.26 4.92
N GLY A 139 -4.33 3.93 4.32
CA GLY A 139 -2.99 3.42 4.07
C GLY A 139 -2.00 3.55 5.22
N ASP A 140 -2.36 4.19 6.34
CA ASP A 140 -1.42 4.58 7.41
C ASP A 140 -0.66 3.38 8.01
N PHE A 141 -1.32 2.24 8.17
CA PHE A 141 -0.66 1.04 8.65
C PHE A 141 0.37 0.51 7.63
N ALA A 142 0.02 0.51 6.34
CA ALA A 142 0.94 0.12 5.28
C ALA A 142 2.15 1.07 5.23
N GLU A 143 1.92 2.38 5.32
CA GLU A 143 2.99 3.38 5.40
C GLU A 143 3.90 3.13 6.59
N ALA A 144 3.35 3.03 7.80
CA ALA A 144 4.13 2.84 9.01
C ALA A 144 5.01 1.59 8.96
N LEU A 145 4.49 0.48 8.44
CA LEU A 145 5.22 -0.78 8.42
C LEU A 145 6.18 -0.86 7.23
N LEU A 146 5.78 -0.42 6.03
CA LEU A 146 6.69 -0.44 4.87
C LEU A 146 7.88 0.51 5.04
N ASN A 147 7.70 1.67 5.68
CA ASN A 147 8.81 2.57 6.02
C ASN A 147 9.68 2.09 7.18
N SER A 148 9.31 1.02 7.87
CA SER A 148 10.13 0.45 8.93
C SER A 148 11.31 -0.36 8.38
N SER A 149 12.39 -0.45 9.16
CA SER A 149 13.56 -1.27 8.83
C SER A 149 13.43 -2.75 9.21
N PHE A 150 12.23 -3.18 9.54
CA PHE A 150 11.91 -4.58 9.87
C PHE A 150 10.44 -4.89 9.57
N ASP A 151 10.14 -6.16 9.37
CA ASP A 151 8.77 -6.69 9.22
C ASP A 151 8.69 -8.15 9.73
N TRP A 152 7.69 -8.89 9.28
CA TRP A 152 7.49 -10.32 9.59
C TRP A 152 8.61 -11.24 9.10
N ASN A 153 9.48 -10.77 8.22
CA ASN A 153 10.66 -11.49 7.72
C ASN A 153 11.95 -11.12 8.48
N GLY A 154 11.90 -10.11 9.34
CA GLY A 154 13.05 -9.60 10.09
C GLY A 154 13.53 -8.24 9.61
N ALA A 155 14.81 -7.94 9.81
CA ALA A 155 15.40 -6.68 9.40
C ALA A 155 15.55 -6.59 7.87
N ARG A 156 15.27 -5.42 7.31
CA ARG A 156 15.34 -5.11 5.88
C ARG A 156 15.54 -3.61 5.63
N GLU A 157 15.86 -3.26 4.40
CA GLU A 157 15.76 -1.86 3.96
C GLU A 157 14.30 -1.42 3.87
N PRO A 158 13.99 -0.18 4.30
CA PRO A 158 12.64 0.37 4.18
C PRO A 158 12.17 0.45 2.73
N TYR A 159 10.88 0.21 2.51
CA TYR A 159 10.16 0.65 1.32
C TYR A 159 9.56 2.02 1.61
N ILE A 160 9.76 3.00 0.74
CA ILE A 160 9.25 4.35 0.98
C ILE A 160 7.82 4.42 0.45
N LEU A 161 6.87 4.59 1.36
CA LEU A 161 5.45 4.78 1.04
C LEU A 161 4.91 6.01 1.76
N ALA A 162 4.16 6.84 1.06
CA ALA A 162 3.39 7.94 1.62
C ALA A 162 1.89 7.66 1.45
N THR A 163 1.09 7.90 2.50
CA THR A 163 -0.37 7.77 2.42
C THR A 163 -1.03 8.97 1.76
N GLU A 164 -0.36 10.10 1.77
CA GLU A 164 -0.70 11.29 0.98
C GLU A 164 0.49 11.63 0.10
N ASN A 165 0.23 11.77 -1.19
CA ASN A 165 1.29 12.00 -2.16
C ASN A 165 1.30 13.49 -2.55
N ASP A 166 1.54 14.33 -1.57
CA ASP A 166 1.79 15.76 -1.77
C ASP A 166 3.24 15.94 -2.23
N VAL A 167 3.44 16.12 -3.52
CA VAL A 167 4.74 16.28 -4.15
C VAL A 167 5.04 17.75 -4.41
#